data_109d8084480326d7300be2abe6960914
#
_entry.id   109d8084480326d7300be2abe6960914
#
_cell.length_a   1.000
_cell.length_b   1.000
_cell.length_c   1.000
_cell.angle_alpha   90.00
_cell.angle_beta   90.00
_cell.angle_gamma   90.00
#
_symmetry.space_group_name_H-M   'P 1'
#
loop_
_entity.id
_entity.type
_entity.pdbx_description
1 polymer ?
#
loop_
_entity_poly.entity_id
_entity_poly.type
_entity_poly.pdbx_seq_one_letter_code
_entity_poly.pdbx_strand_id
1 'polypeptide(L)'
;EHVVLLKHRFFKRYRHPTLSASITLARTVSEARSLVRSARSGVAVPRVELVDETRGLLGLEWIDGVSVRRWLGGLPEDGETDTALPDDVLPPTEANQCACVQC
;
A
#
# COMPACT_ATOMS: atom_id res chain seq x y z
N GLU A 1 -0.92 19.90 -6.56
CA GLU A 1 -1.70 19.04 -5.69
C GLU A 1 -0.95 17.74 -5.44
N HIS A 2 -0.70 17.45 -4.18
CA HIS A 2 0.14 16.32 -3.78
C HIS A 2 -0.74 15.18 -3.28
N VAL A 3 -0.72 14.07 -3.99
CA VAL A 3 -1.49 12.87 -3.65
C VAL A 3 -0.58 11.83 -3.02
N VAL A 4 -0.96 11.34 -1.86
CA VAL A 4 -0.20 10.32 -1.12
C VAL A 4 -1.05 9.07 -0.96
N LEU A 5 -0.45 7.92 -1.21
CA LEU A 5 -1.04 6.63 -0.93
C LEU A 5 -0.84 6.28 0.53
N LEU A 6 -1.92 6.11 1.28
CA LEU A 6 -1.85 5.74 2.68
C LEU A 6 -2.10 4.24 2.86
N LYS A 7 -1.08 3.54 3.31
CA LYS A 7 -1.15 2.12 3.64
C LYS A 7 -1.32 1.95 5.15
N HIS A 8 -2.41 1.30 5.56
CA HIS A 8 -2.72 1.08 6.96
C HIS A 8 -2.65 -0.40 7.33
N ARG A 9 -1.84 -0.72 8.33
CA ARG A 9 -1.75 -2.07 8.89
C ARG A 9 -2.62 -2.18 10.12
N PHE A 10 -3.75 -2.86 9.98
CA PHE A 10 -4.71 -3.03 11.06
C PHE A 10 -4.20 -4.01 12.11
N PHE A 11 -4.56 -3.75 13.37
CA PHE A 11 -4.36 -4.70 14.46
C PHE A 11 -5.21 -5.94 14.25
N LYS A 12 -4.61 -7.10 14.42
CA LYS A 12 -5.31 -8.37 14.26
C LYS A 12 -5.88 -8.82 15.61
N ARG A 13 -7.20 -9.02 15.66
CA ARG A 13 -7.90 -9.40 16.90
C ARG A 13 -7.54 -10.79 17.42
N TYR A 14 -7.09 -11.68 16.55
CA TYR A 14 -6.70 -13.04 16.93
C TYR A 14 -5.30 -13.13 17.56
N ARG A 15 -4.57 -12.02 17.64
CA ARG A 15 -3.27 -11.94 18.29
C ARG A 15 -3.37 -11.19 19.61
N HIS A 16 -2.48 -11.56 20.53
CA HIS A 16 -2.33 -10.76 21.75
C HIS A 16 -2.04 -9.30 21.40
N PRO A 17 -2.69 -8.32 22.07
CA PRO A 17 -2.57 -6.91 21.70
C PRO A 17 -1.12 -6.40 21.66
N THR A 18 -0.30 -6.76 22.65
CA THR A 18 1.11 -6.37 22.71
C THR A 18 1.90 -6.94 21.53
N LEU A 19 1.67 -8.21 21.19
CA LEU A 19 2.32 -8.85 20.06
C LEU A 19 1.88 -8.24 18.73
N SER A 20 0.60 -7.94 18.58
CA SER A 20 0.08 -7.30 17.37
C SER A 20 0.68 -5.92 17.16
N ALA A 21 0.79 -5.12 18.21
CA ALA A 21 1.42 -3.81 18.17
C ALA A 21 2.90 -3.90 17.77
N SER A 22 3.65 -4.78 18.40
CA SER A 22 5.07 -5.01 18.12
C SER A 22 5.31 -5.43 16.66
N ILE A 23 4.53 -6.37 16.16
CA ILE A 23 4.63 -6.85 14.77
C ILE A 23 4.28 -5.72 13.79
N THR A 24 3.22 -4.98 14.04
CA THR A 24 2.78 -3.88 13.18
C THR A 24 3.87 -2.80 13.09
N LEU A 25 4.42 -2.40 14.23
CA LEU A 25 5.51 -1.45 14.31
C LEU A 25 6.74 -1.94 13.53
N ALA A 26 7.20 -3.14 13.83
CA ALA A 26 8.37 -3.72 13.18
C ALA A 26 8.22 -3.82 11.66
N ARG A 27 7.05 -4.24 11.18
CA ARG A 27 6.77 -4.34 9.74
C ARG A 27 6.70 -2.98 9.06
N THR A 28 6.08 -2.00 9.69
CA THR A 28 5.97 -0.64 9.13
C THR A 28 7.35 -0.01 8.97
N VAL A 29 8.16 -0.08 10.00
CA VAL A 29 9.53 0.46 9.98
C VAL A 29 10.42 -0.29 8.99
N SER A 30 10.34 -1.61 8.96
CA SER A 30 11.11 -2.45 8.04
C SER A 30 10.79 -2.13 6.57
N GLU A 31 9.51 -1.99 6.25
CA GLU A 31 9.07 -1.64 4.90
C GLU A 31 9.59 -0.25 4.49
N ALA A 32 9.43 0.75 5.34
CA ALA A 32 9.93 2.10 5.08
C ALA A 32 11.44 2.12 4.84
N ARG A 33 12.21 1.43 5.68
CA ARG A 33 13.66 1.32 5.53
C ARG A 33 14.07 0.61 4.25
N SER A 34 13.35 -0.44 3.88
CA SER A 34 13.62 -1.19 2.65
C SER A 34 13.38 -0.33 1.42
N LEU A 35 12.30 0.44 1.38
CA LEU A 35 12.01 1.38 0.29
C LEU A 35 13.10 2.45 0.17
N VAL A 36 13.49 3.07 1.26
CA VAL A 36 14.55 4.08 1.27
C VAL A 36 15.89 3.48 0.79
N ARG A 37 16.22 2.29 1.24
CA ARG A 37 17.43 1.57 0.82
C ARG A 37 17.41 1.26 -0.67
N SER A 38 16.29 0.77 -1.18
CA SER A 38 16.11 0.46 -2.60
C SER A 38 16.24 1.72 -3.46
N ALA A 39 15.62 2.82 -3.05
CA ALA A 39 15.74 4.10 -3.73
C ALA A 39 17.20 4.58 -3.82
N ARG A 40 17.94 4.46 -2.73
CA ARG A 40 19.37 4.81 -2.69
C ARG A 40 20.24 3.91 -3.59
N SER A 41 19.80 2.68 -3.81
CA SER A 41 20.48 1.75 -4.71
C SER A 41 20.11 1.94 -6.19
N GLY A 42 19.29 2.93 -6.49
CA GLY A 42 18.88 3.23 -7.88
C GLY A 42 17.68 2.44 -8.37
N VAL A 43 17.00 1.71 -7.49
CA VAL A 43 15.78 0.98 -7.85
C VAL A 43 14.59 1.93 -7.85
N ALA A 44 13.77 1.87 -8.90
CA ALA A 44 12.54 2.67 -8.99
C ALA A 44 11.50 2.12 -7.99
N VAL A 45 11.30 2.84 -6.90
CA VAL A 45 10.34 2.51 -5.85
C VAL A 45 9.57 3.76 -5.45
N PRO A 46 8.35 3.62 -4.89
CA PRO A 46 7.61 4.77 -4.36
C PRO A 46 8.40 5.48 -3.26
N ARG A 47 8.38 6.80 -3.30
CA ARG A 47 8.99 7.61 -2.25
C ARG A 47 8.18 7.49 -0.96
N VAL A 48 8.88 7.37 0.16
CA VAL A 48 8.25 7.37 1.49
C VAL A 48 7.98 8.81 1.91
N GLU A 49 6.72 9.15 2.13
CA GLU A 49 6.28 10.49 2.49
C GLU A 49 5.96 10.60 3.99
N LEU A 50 5.43 9.55 4.58
CA LEU A 50 5.02 9.53 5.98
C LEU A 50 5.25 8.15 6.58
N VAL A 51 5.73 8.12 7.80
CA VAL A 51 5.81 6.89 8.61
C VAL A 51 5.23 7.17 9.99
N ASP A 52 4.14 6.51 10.35
CA ASP A 52 3.61 6.50 11.70
C ASP A 52 3.60 5.05 12.20
N GLU A 53 4.66 4.71 12.92
CA GLU A 53 4.86 3.36 13.42
C GLU A 53 3.85 2.96 14.50
N THR A 54 3.36 3.93 15.28
CA THR A 54 2.42 3.65 16.37
C THR A 54 1.04 3.29 15.85
N ARG A 55 0.60 3.92 14.77
CA ARG A 55 -0.68 3.65 14.11
C ARG A 55 -0.56 2.61 12.98
N GLY A 56 0.66 2.22 12.62
CA GLY A 56 0.89 1.33 11.49
C GLY A 56 0.57 1.96 10.14
N LEU A 57 0.78 3.27 10.03
CA LEU A 57 0.53 4.02 8.81
C LEU A 57 1.83 4.25 8.03
N LEU A 58 1.77 4.02 6.74
CA LEU A 58 2.86 4.29 5.82
C LEU A 58 2.32 5.08 4.63
N GLY A 59 2.76 6.32 4.50
CA GLY A 59 2.42 7.18 3.37
C GLY A 59 3.47 7.05 2.28
N LEU A 60 3.03 6.72 1.09
CA LEU A 60 3.88 6.51 -0.08
C LEU A 60 3.49 7.46 -1.21
N GLU A 61 4.43 7.72 -2.08
CA GLU A 61 4.18 8.41 -3.32
C GLU A 61 3.10 7.69 -4.12
N TRP A 62 2.13 8.47 -4.63
CA TRP A 62 1.14 7.93 -5.54
C TRP A 62 1.78 7.63 -6.89
N ILE A 63 1.67 6.39 -7.33
CA ILE A 63 2.11 5.96 -8.66
C ILE A 63 0.87 5.64 -9.48
N ASP A 64 0.74 6.33 -10.60
CA ASP A 64 -0.35 6.11 -11.54
C ASP A 64 -0.07 4.86 -12.37
N GLY A 65 -0.91 3.84 -12.21
CA GLY A 65 -0.71 2.56 -12.87
C GLY A 65 -1.55 1.45 -12.26
N VAL A 66 -1.41 0.27 -12.80
CA VAL A 66 -2.07 -0.94 -12.30
C VAL A 66 -1.10 -1.80 -11.49
N SER A 67 -1.61 -2.58 -10.56
CA SER A 67 -0.77 -3.52 -9.82
C SER A 67 -0.24 -4.62 -10.75
N VAL A 68 0.95 -5.12 -10.45
CA VAL A 68 1.55 -6.23 -11.19
C VAL A 68 0.63 -7.46 -11.18
N ARG A 69 -0.03 -7.72 -10.06
CA ARG A 69 -0.99 -8.80 -9.93
C ARG A 69 -2.11 -8.70 -10.96
N ARG A 70 -2.71 -7.51 -11.09
CA ARG A 70 -3.76 -7.25 -12.07
C ARG A 70 -3.25 -7.34 -13.50
N TRP A 71 -2.07 -6.79 -13.74
CA TRP A 71 -1.42 -6.83 -15.06
C TRP A 71 -1.14 -8.26 -15.52
N LEU A 72 -0.79 -9.17 -14.59
CA LEU A 72 -0.56 -10.59 -14.86
C LEU A 72 -1.87 -11.41 -14.97
N GLY A 73 -3.04 -10.78 -14.96
CA GLY A 73 -4.33 -11.46 -15.05
C GLY A 73 -4.80 -12.08 -13.74
N GLY A 74 -4.26 -11.62 -12.61
CA GLY A 74 -4.71 -12.04 -11.29
C GLY A 74 -6.15 -11.60 -10.99
N LEU A 75 -6.82 -12.34 -10.10
CA LEU A 75 -8.14 -11.97 -9.62
C LEU A 75 -8.08 -10.61 -8.90
N PRO A 76 -9.16 -9.81 -8.95
CA PRO A 76 -9.24 -8.57 -8.18
C PRO A 76 -9.01 -8.87 -6.69
N GLU A 77 -8.35 -7.96 -6.02
CA GLU A 77 -8.14 -8.08 -4.57
C GLU A 77 -9.48 -7.95 -3.84
N ASP A 78 -9.63 -8.69 -2.74
CA ASP A 78 -10.85 -8.69 -1.95
C ASP A 78 -11.21 -7.25 -1.53
N GLY A 79 -12.34 -6.77 -2.00
CA GLY A 79 -12.82 -5.41 -1.78
C GLY A 79 -12.80 -4.50 -3.00
N GLU A 80 -12.12 -4.86 -4.06
CA GLU A 80 -12.41 -4.27 -5.36
C GLU A 80 -13.75 -4.83 -5.82
N THR A 81 -14.80 -4.08 -5.59
CA THR A 81 -16.03 -4.32 -6.33
C THR A 81 -15.67 -4.23 -7.81
N ASP A 82 -15.77 -5.35 -8.46
CA ASP A 82 -15.67 -5.45 -9.90
C ASP A 82 -16.85 -4.70 -10.51
N THR A 83 -16.87 -3.40 -10.32
CA THR A 83 -17.60 -2.54 -11.21
C THR A 83 -16.78 -2.62 -12.47
N ALA A 84 -17.25 -3.43 -13.38
CA ALA A 84 -16.72 -3.55 -14.73
C ALA A 84 -16.65 -2.13 -15.31
N LEU A 85 -15.51 -1.50 -15.06
CA LEU A 85 -15.26 -0.19 -15.59
C LEU A 85 -14.93 -0.39 -17.06
N PRO A 86 -15.66 0.24 -17.93
CA PRO A 86 -15.31 0.21 -19.34
C PRO A 86 -13.87 0.69 -19.46
N ASP A 87 -13.10 -0.04 -20.23
CA ASP A 87 -11.64 0.08 -20.39
C ASP A 87 -11.13 1.50 -20.71
N ASP A 88 -12.01 2.43 -20.99
CA ASP A 88 -11.72 3.77 -21.48
C ASP A 88 -12.00 4.91 -20.48
N VAL A 89 -12.49 4.63 -19.27
CA VAL A 89 -13.02 5.69 -18.38
C VAL A 89 -12.29 5.80 -17.05
N LEU A 90 -11.35 4.95 -16.75
CA LEU A 90 -10.72 5.04 -15.45
C LEU A 90 -9.51 5.95 -15.48
N PRO A 91 -9.61 7.03 -14.72
CA PRO A 91 -8.38 7.46 -14.09
C PRO A 91 -7.93 6.30 -13.21
N PRO A 92 -6.78 5.72 -13.45
CA PRO A 92 -6.26 4.57 -12.71
C PRO A 92 -6.12 4.83 -11.20
N THR A 93 -6.46 6.01 -10.78
CA THR A 93 -6.34 6.53 -9.43
C THR A 93 -7.28 5.89 -8.43
N GLU A 94 -8.53 5.62 -8.76
CA GLU A 94 -9.49 5.11 -7.77
C GLU A 94 -9.32 3.61 -7.50
N ALA A 95 -9.08 2.82 -8.53
CA ALA A 95 -8.87 1.39 -8.39
C ALA A 95 -7.58 1.07 -7.63
N ASN A 96 -6.54 1.87 -7.81
CA ASN A 96 -5.27 1.68 -7.12
C ASN A 96 -5.32 2.10 -5.64
N GLN A 97 -6.16 3.06 -5.28
CA GLN A 97 -6.35 3.42 -3.88
C GLN A 97 -6.92 2.28 -3.05
N CYS A 98 -7.90 1.57 -3.59
CA CYS A 98 -8.52 0.45 -2.88
C CYS A 98 -7.56 -0.73 -2.73
N ALA A 99 -6.81 -1.06 -3.76
CA ALA A 99 -5.87 -2.18 -3.74
C ALA A 99 -4.72 -1.99 -2.74
N CYS A 100 -4.26 -0.76 -2.57
CA CYS A 100 -3.13 -0.47 -1.70
C CYS A 100 -3.50 -0.28 -0.23
N VAL A 101 -4.71 0.14 0.07
CA VAL A 101 -5.18 0.31 1.45
C VAL A 101 -5.41 -1.03 2.14
N GLN A 102 -5.63 -2.10 1.39
CA GLN A 102 -5.94 -3.43 1.93
C GLN A 102 -4.75 -4.37 2.06
N CYS A 103 -3.63 -3.99 1.60
CA CYS A 103 -2.43 -4.83 1.75
C CYS A 103 -1.98 -4.94 3.22
#